data_026ebd47d13e36f2c6bbc468f949bd60
#
_entry.id   026ebd47d13e36f2c6bbc468f949bd60
#
_cell.length_a   1.000
_cell.length_b   1.000
_cell.length_c   1.000
_cell.angle_alpha   90.00
_cell.angle_beta   90.00
_cell.angle_gamma   90.00
#
_symmetry.space_group_name_H-M   'P 1'
#
loop_
_entity.id
_entity.type
_entity.pdbx_description
1 polymer ?
#
loop_
_entity_poly.entity_id
_entity_poly.type
_entity_poly.pdbx_seq_one_letter_code
_entity_poly.pdbx_strand_id
1 'polypeptide(L)'
;MKAVSALLLTLCFTTSANAATVVSVGDGDTVRVSEGSKRITVRLACIDAPETSQRPWGARSMALLKRLTPVGSEVTLRVKTTDRYGRTVAELLNRRGNVNQLMVRAGQAFTYRRYLRQCDAQKYLEIENEAKRQSLGVWSLGPSGITRPWDYRQGRRSSASSSGSSRKYRCKDIGSWSRAQQLLAQGHRYLDGDGDGEACESLR
;
A
#
# COMPACT_ATOMS: atom_id res chain seq x y z
N MET A 1 -50.18 -2.94 -53.03
CA MET A 1 -48.97 -2.42 -52.43
C MET A 1 -48.87 -3.05 -51.05
N LYS A 2 -47.91 -3.99 -50.82
CA LYS A 2 -47.72 -4.68 -49.56
C LYS A 2 -46.51 -4.04 -48.85
N ALA A 3 -46.75 -3.45 -47.69
CA ALA A 3 -45.70 -2.88 -46.88
C ALA A 3 -44.98 -3.99 -46.04
N VAL A 4 -43.67 -4.15 -46.24
CA VAL A 4 -42.83 -5.07 -45.47
C VAL A 4 -42.28 -4.30 -44.30
N SER A 5 -42.77 -4.62 -43.10
CA SER A 5 -42.27 -4.02 -41.83
C SER A 5 -41.01 -4.74 -41.43
N ALA A 6 -39.87 -4.08 -41.50
CA ALA A 6 -38.58 -4.61 -41.04
C ALA A 6 -38.46 -4.44 -39.51
N LEU A 7 -38.46 -5.53 -38.78
CA LEU A 7 -38.26 -5.56 -37.34
C LEU A 7 -36.74 -5.48 -37.06
N LEU A 8 -36.22 -4.32 -36.62
CA LEU A 8 -34.85 -4.15 -36.16
C LEU A 8 -34.69 -4.82 -34.75
N LEU A 9 -33.99 -5.95 -34.74
CA LEU A 9 -33.61 -6.62 -33.51
C LEU A 9 -32.36 -5.93 -32.92
N THR A 10 -32.53 -5.11 -31.91
CA THR A 10 -31.44 -4.43 -31.22
C THR A 10 -30.73 -5.45 -30.31
N LEU A 11 -29.53 -5.90 -30.69
CA LEU A 11 -28.69 -6.78 -29.89
C LEU A 11 -28.06 -5.99 -28.76
N CYS A 12 -28.62 -6.06 -27.55
CA CYS A 12 -27.98 -5.53 -26.33
C CYS A 12 -26.79 -6.40 -25.98
N PHE A 13 -25.58 -5.93 -26.28
CA PHE A 13 -24.35 -6.50 -25.71
C PHE A 13 -24.29 -6.21 -24.21
N THR A 14 -24.69 -7.14 -23.39
CA THR A 14 -24.42 -7.11 -21.95
C THR A 14 -22.95 -7.37 -21.75
N THR A 15 -22.15 -6.36 -21.42
CA THR A 15 -20.79 -6.53 -20.92
C THR A 15 -20.90 -7.28 -19.58
N SER A 16 -20.59 -8.57 -19.59
CA SER A 16 -20.51 -9.35 -18.37
C SER A 16 -19.43 -8.74 -17.46
N ALA A 17 -19.84 -8.03 -16.43
CA ALA A 17 -18.95 -7.66 -15.35
C ALA A 17 -18.48 -8.97 -14.69
N ASN A 18 -17.19 -9.25 -14.68
CA ASN A 18 -16.62 -10.46 -14.10
C ASN A 18 -16.91 -10.49 -12.60
N ALA A 19 -17.96 -11.19 -12.22
CA ALA A 19 -18.30 -11.46 -10.82
C ALA A 19 -17.32 -12.49 -10.27
N ALA A 20 -16.72 -12.19 -9.14
CA ALA A 20 -15.78 -13.06 -8.45
C ALA A 20 -16.17 -13.21 -6.98
N THR A 21 -15.80 -14.32 -6.37
CA THR A 21 -16.06 -14.58 -4.94
C THR A 21 -14.78 -14.41 -4.13
N VAL A 22 -14.85 -13.68 -3.02
CA VAL A 22 -13.73 -13.47 -2.12
C VAL A 22 -13.35 -14.78 -1.42
N VAL A 23 -12.07 -15.16 -1.55
CA VAL A 23 -11.50 -16.38 -0.93
C VAL A 23 -10.72 -16.04 0.33
N SER A 24 -9.90 -14.99 0.29
CA SER A 24 -9.13 -14.53 1.45
C SER A 24 -8.63 -13.11 1.26
N VAL A 25 -8.27 -12.46 2.37
CA VAL A 25 -7.60 -11.15 2.40
C VAL A 25 -6.18 -11.36 2.89
N GLY A 26 -5.18 -10.93 2.10
CA GLY A 26 -3.76 -11.09 2.40
C GLY A 26 -3.22 -10.02 3.35
N ASP A 27 -3.47 -8.77 2.99
CA ASP A 27 -3.04 -7.56 3.71
C ASP A 27 -4.05 -6.42 3.51
N GLY A 28 -3.63 -5.16 3.67
CA GLY A 28 -4.51 -3.99 3.55
C GLY A 28 -4.94 -3.63 2.12
N ASP A 29 -4.38 -4.26 1.09
CA ASP A 29 -4.70 -3.97 -0.31
C ASP A 29 -4.55 -5.17 -1.25
N THR A 30 -4.51 -6.37 -0.71
CA THR A 30 -4.41 -7.61 -1.47
C THR A 30 -5.52 -8.58 -1.07
N VAL A 31 -6.32 -9.00 -2.05
CA VAL A 31 -7.42 -9.96 -1.89
C VAL A 31 -7.23 -11.14 -2.84
N ARG A 32 -7.55 -12.34 -2.41
CA ARG A 32 -7.71 -13.49 -3.29
C ARG A 32 -9.17 -13.71 -3.59
N VAL A 33 -9.49 -13.89 -4.87
CA VAL A 33 -10.85 -14.17 -5.35
C VAL A 33 -10.86 -15.41 -6.21
N SER A 34 -12.03 -16.01 -6.42
CA SER A 34 -12.26 -17.05 -7.42
C SER A 34 -13.23 -16.58 -8.49
N GLU A 35 -12.90 -16.79 -9.76
CA GLU A 35 -13.79 -16.69 -10.92
C GLU A 35 -14.00 -18.11 -11.44
N GLY A 36 -15.13 -18.72 -11.13
CA GLY A 36 -15.34 -20.15 -11.35
C GLY A 36 -14.27 -20.99 -10.64
N SER A 37 -13.53 -21.81 -11.39
CA SER A 37 -12.43 -22.65 -10.86
C SER A 37 -11.10 -21.90 -10.72
N LYS A 38 -10.95 -20.71 -11.32
CA LYS A 38 -9.70 -19.95 -11.32
C LYS A 38 -9.55 -19.11 -10.06
N ARG A 39 -8.41 -19.23 -9.37
CA ARG A 39 -8.03 -18.36 -8.25
C ARG A 39 -7.16 -17.20 -8.74
N ILE A 40 -7.49 -15.98 -8.36
CA ILE A 40 -6.84 -14.76 -8.78
C ILE A 40 -6.39 -14.00 -7.54
N THR A 41 -5.14 -13.57 -7.53
CA THR A 41 -4.66 -12.60 -6.53
C THR A 41 -4.84 -11.19 -7.08
N VAL A 42 -5.65 -10.40 -6.40
CA VAL A 42 -5.98 -9.01 -6.77
C VAL A 42 -5.23 -8.05 -5.87
N ARG A 43 -4.44 -7.17 -6.47
CA ARG A 43 -3.86 -5.99 -5.83
C ARG A 43 -4.80 -4.80 -6.09
N LEU A 44 -5.26 -4.15 -5.05
CA LEU A 44 -6.14 -3.00 -5.19
C LEU A 44 -5.44 -1.86 -5.92
N ALA A 45 -6.02 -1.44 -7.04
CA ALA A 45 -5.46 -0.39 -7.90
C ALA A 45 -5.48 0.99 -7.24
N CYS A 46 -4.54 1.85 -7.59
CA CYS A 46 -4.50 3.28 -7.26
C CYS A 46 -4.38 3.61 -5.77
N ILE A 47 -4.23 2.61 -4.91
CA ILE A 47 -3.99 2.76 -3.47
C ILE A 47 -2.77 1.96 -3.03
N ASP A 48 -2.24 2.33 -1.87
CA ASP A 48 -1.18 1.58 -1.18
C ASP A 48 -1.47 1.60 0.32
N ALA A 49 -1.65 0.42 0.90
CA ALA A 49 -1.98 0.26 2.31
C ALA A 49 -0.71 0.13 3.14
N PRO A 50 -0.75 0.50 4.42
CA PRO A 50 0.34 0.24 5.34
C PRO A 50 0.74 -1.24 5.33
N GLU A 51 2.05 -1.50 5.32
CA GLU A 51 2.61 -2.83 5.44
C GLU A 51 2.18 -3.49 6.76
N THR A 52 2.06 -4.80 6.80
CA THR A 52 1.69 -5.54 8.02
C THR A 52 2.63 -5.26 9.19
N SER A 53 3.89 -4.91 8.90
CA SER A 53 4.91 -4.51 9.88
C SER A 53 4.83 -3.04 10.32
N GLN A 54 4.05 -2.19 9.66
CA GLN A 54 3.76 -0.82 10.10
C GLN A 54 2.63 -0.83 11.16
N ARG A 55 2.96 -1.29 12.36
CA ARG A 55 1.98 -1.41 13.45
C ARG A 55 1.60 -0.04 14.02
N PRO A 56 0.32 0.16 14.41
CA PRO A 56 -0.84 -0.75 14.30
C PRO A 56 -1.54 -0.67 12.94
N TRP A 57 -1.07 0.15 12.02
CA TRP A 57 -1.75 0.59 10.81
C TRP A 57 -2.01 -0.53 9.81
N GLY A 58 -1.02 -1.40 9.55
CA GLY A 58 -1.19 -2.54 8.66
C GLY A 58 -2.29 -3.50 9.14
N ALA A 59 -2.33 -3.78 10.44
CA ALA A 59 -3.38 -4.63 11.01
C ALA A 59 -4.77 -3.99 10.90
N ARG A 60 -4.89 -2.68 11.15
CA ARG A 60 -6.14 -1.92 11.01
C ARG A 60 -6.63 -1.88 9.57
N SER A 61 -5.72 -1.65 8.63
CA SER A 61 -6.01 -1.66 7.20
C SER A 61 -6.54 -3.02 6.74
N MET A 62 -5.84 -4.11 7.07
CA MET A 62 -6.29 -5.47 6.76
C MET A 62 -7.64 -5.79 7.42
N ALA A 63 -7.86 -5.37 8.66
CA ALA A 63 -9.14 -5.58 9.36
C ALA A 63 -10.30 -4.85 8.67
N LEU A 64 -10.09 -3.63 8.17
CA LEU A 64 -11.13 -2.94 7.40
C LEU A 64 -11.39 -3.67 6.07
N LEU A 65 -10.35 -4.06 5.33
CA LEU A 65 -10.53 -4.75 4.06
C LEU A 65 -11.31 -6.05 4.25
N LYS A 66 -11.03 -6.84 5.30
CA LYS A 66 -11.81 -8.04 5.66
C LYS A 66 -13.29 -7.73 5.91
N ARG A 67 -13.61 -6.60 6.56
CA ARG A 67 -15.02 -6.19 6.78
C ARG A 67 -15.70 -5.71 5.49
N LEU A 68 -14.96 -5.10 4.58
CA LEU A 68 -15.48 -4.66 3.28
C LEU A 68 -15.66 -5.82 2.30
N THR A 69 -14.81 -6.84 2.40
CA THR A 69 -14.75 -8.00 1.51
C THR A 69 -14.76 -9.30 2.33
N PRO A 70 -15.85 -9.65 3.01
CA PRO A 70 -15.94 -10.91 3.75
C PRO A 70 -15.70 -12.11 2.82
N VAL A 71 -15.10 -13.17 3.35
CA VAL A 71 -14.93 -14.43 2.61
C VAL A 71 -16.31 -14.95 2.18
N GLY A 72 -16.43 -15.41 0.94
CA GLY A 72 -17.67 -15.83 0.33
C GLY A 72 -18.51 -14.70 -0.27
N SER A 73 -18.15 -13.42 -0.07
CA SER A 73 -18.90 -12.31 -0.69
C SER A 73 -18.55 -12.13 -2.16
N GLU A 74 -19.52 -11.67 -2.93
CA GLU A 74 -19.34 -11.35 -4.35
C GLU A 74 -18.73 -9.95 -4.52
N VAL A 75 -17.81 -9.86 -5.49
CA VAL A 75 -17.15 -8.63 -5.92
C VAL A 75 -17.05 -8.61 -7.45
N THR A 76 -17.02 -7.41 -8.00
CA THR A 76 -16.74 -7.17 -9.42
C THR A 76 -15.35 -6.59 -9.56
N LEU A 77 -14.56 -7.11 -10.51
CA LEU A 77 -13.23 -6.63 -10.80
C LEU A 77 -13.26 -5.64 -11.99
N ARG A 78 -12.88 -4.40 -11.74
CA ARG A 78 -12.56 -3.43 -12.79
C ARG A 78 -11.04 -3.47 -13.01
N VAL A 79 -10.61 -4.43 -13.84
CA VAL A 79 -9.18 -4.69 -14.10
C VAL A 79 -8.53 -3.50 -14.79
N LYS A 80 -7.33 -3.14 -14.34
CA LYS A 80 -6.47 -2.09 -14.90
C LYS A 80 -5.28 -2.69 -15.66
N THR A 81 -4.58 -3.64 -15.02
CA THR A 81 -3.38 -4.28 -15.57
C THR A 81 -3.03 -5.54 -14.78
N THR A 82 -1.96 -6.20 -15.17
CA THR A 82 -1.29 -7.24 -14.38
C THR A 82 0.08 -6.73 -13.97
N ASP A 83 0.46 -6.90 -12.71
CA ASP A 83 1.77 -6.46 -12.24
C ASP A 83 2.88 -7.48 -12.56
N ARG A 84 4.14 -7.08 -12.30
CA ARG A 84 5.32 -7.94 -12.56
C ARG A 84 5.36 -9.23 -11.73
N TYR A 85 4.50 -9.36 -10.73
CA TYR A 85 4.37 -10.57 -9.90
C TYR A 85 3.19 -11.45 -10.32
N GLY A 86 2.53 -11.13 -11.46
CA GLY A 86 1.39 -11.85 -11.98
C GLY A 86 0.07 -11.58 -11.23
N ARG A 87 0.01 -10.56 -10.35
CA ARG A 87 -1.23 -10.19 -9.67
C ARG A 87 -2.09 -9.33 -10.59
N THR A 88 -3.39 -9.57 -10.60
CA THR A 88 -4.37 -8.68 -11.25
C THR A 88 -4.48 -7.38 -10.46
N VAL A 89 -4.20 -6.25 -11.09
CA VAL A 89 -4.39 -4.92 -10.49
C VAL A 89 -5.77 -4.40 -10.87
N ALA A 90 -6.66 -4.21 -9.90
CA ALA A 90 -8.05 -3.86 -10.16
C ALA A 90 -8.65 -2.92 -9.09
N GLU A 91 -9.68 -2.18 -9.49
CA GLU A 91 -10.65 -1.66 -8.53
C GLU A 91 -11.65 -2.77 -8.21
N LEU A 92 -11.92 -2.99 -6.94
CA LEU A 92 -12.87 -3.94 -6.42
C LEU A 92 -14.20 -3.22 -6.14
N LEU A 93 -15.27 -3.69 -6.73
CA LEU A 93 -16.61 -3.15 -6.50
C LEU A 93 -17.48 -4.19 -5.80
N ASN A 94 -18.29 -3.75 -4.86
CA ASN A 94 -19.33 -4.55 -4.20
C ASN A 94 -20.58 -3.69 -3.97
N ARG A 95 -21.56 -4.23 -3.24
CA ARG A 95 -22.81 -3.50 -2.92
C ARG A 95 -22.60 -2.20 -2.14
N ARG A 96 -21.43 -2.01 -1.48
CA ARG A 96 -21.06 -0.77 -0.77
C ARG A 96 -20.37 0.24 -1.66
N GLY A 97 -20.07 -0.11 -2.91
CA GLY A 97 -19.38 0.71 -3.89
C GLY A 97 -17.93 0.27 -4.16
N ASN A 98 -17.07 1.23 -4.49
CA ASN A 98 -15.66 0.99 -4.79
C ASN A 98 -14.86 0.78 -3.49
N VAL A 99 -14.45 -0.46 -3.23
CA VAL A 99 -13.70 -0.85 -2.02
C VAL A 99 -12.39 -0.10 -1.88
N ASN A 100 -11.68 0.15 -2.99
CA ASN A 100 -10.42 0.90 -2.99
C ASN A 100 -10.65 2.34 -2.45
N GLN A 101 -11.70 3.00 -2.92
CA GLN A 101 -12.08 4.34 -2.43
C GLN A 101 -12.52 4.30 -0.96
N LEU A 102 -13.24 3.27 -0.54
CA LEU A 102 -13.65 3.11 0.87
C LEU A 102 -12.44 2.96 1.80
N MET A 103 -11.38 2.26 1.37
CA MET A 103 -10.12 2.15 2.11
C MET A 103 -9.45 3.52 2.30
N VAL A 104 -9.38 4.34 1.24
CA VAL A 104 -8.82 5.70 1.31
C VAL A 104 -9.69 6.61 2.18
N ARG A 105 -11.02 6.56 2.02
CA ARG A 105 -11.98 7.36 2.79
C ARG A 105 -11.86 7.13 4.29
N ALA A 106 -11.61 5.89 4.69
CA ALA A 106 -11.42 5.53 6.10
C ALA A 106 -9.99 5.83 6.62
N GLY A 107 -9.11 6.40 5.79
CA GLY A 107 -7.71 6.61 6.13
C GLY A 107 -6.94 5.31 6.38
N GLN A 108 -7.36 4.19 5.79
CA GLN A 108 -6.69 2.90 5.93
C GLN A 108 -5.78 2.55 4.75
N ALA A 109 -5.74 3.41 3.73
CA ALA A 109 -4.81 3.35 2.62
C ALA A 109 -4.50 4.76 2.12
N PHE A 110 -3.34 4.92 1.50
CA PHE A 110 -2.92 6.13 0.80
C PHE A 110 -3.31 6.04 -0.67
N THR A 111 -3.65 7.17 -1.28
CA THR A 111 -3.73 7.29 -2.73
C THR A 111 -2.35 7.13 -3.34
N TYR A 112 -2.16 6.15 -4.23
CA TYR A 112 -0.87 5.90 -4.85
C TYR A 112 -0.72 6.69 -6.15
N ARG A 113 -0.22 7.91 -6.05
CA ARG A 113 -0.17 8.90 -7.13
C ARG A 113 0.52 8.41 -8.40
N ARG A 114 1.55 7.55 -8.28
CA ARG A 114 2.27 6.98 -9.43
C ARG A 114 1.37 6.23 -10.41
N TYR A 115 0.29 5.61 -9.92
CA TYR A 115 -0.61 4.79 -10.72
C TYR A 115 -2.03 5.39 -10.83
N LEU A 116 -2.23 6.60 -10.33
CA LEU A 116 -3.55 7.21 -10.18
C LEU A 116 -4.25 7.48 -11.52
N ARG A 117 -3.49 7.64 -12.61
CA ARG A 117 -4.03 7.83 -13.97
C ARG A 117 -4.92 6.68 -14.46
N GLN A 118 -4.82 5.52 -13.84
CA GLN A 118 -5.64 4.35 -14.18
C GLN A 118 -7.03 4.38 -13.52
N CYS A 119 -7.26 5.32 -12.60
CA CYS A 119 -8.48 5.47 -11.82
C CYS A 119 -9.05 6.89 -11.96
N ASP A 120 -10.18 7.15 -11.30
CA ASP A 120 -10.69 8.52 -11.14
C ASP A 120 -9.81 9.31 -10.18
N ALA A 121 -8.77 9.95 -10.73
CA ALA A 121 -7.74 10.65 -9.97
C ALA A 121 -8.33 11.73 -9.06
N GLN A 122 -9.27 12.51 -9.57
CA GLN A 122 -9.91 13.60 -8.83
C GLN A 122 -10.63 13.04 -7.61
N LYS A 123 -11.43 12.00 -7.78
CA LYS A 123 -12.19 11.37 -6.70
C LYS A 123 -11.29 10.80 -5.62
N TYR A 124 -10.21 10.11 -5.98
CA TYR A 124 -9.27 9.58 -4.98
C TYR A 124 -8.58 10.68 -4.17
N LEU A 125 -8.21 11.80 -4.81
CA LEU A 125 -7.59 12.93 -4.12
C LEU A 125 -8.58 13.66 -3.20
N GLU A 126 -9.84 13.83 -3.62
CA GLU A 126 -10.89 14.41 -2.78
C GLU A 126 -11.10 13.62 -1.50
N ILE A 127 -11.31 12.30 -1.61
CA ILE A 127 -11.58 11.45 -0.44
C ILE A 127 -10.35 11.30 0.46
N GLU A 128 -9.12 11.30 -0.09
CA GLU A 128 -7.90 11.34 0.72
C GLU A 128 -7.80 12.65 1.51
N ASN A 129 -8.08 13.78 0.87
CA ASN A 129 -8.05 15.10 1.53
C ASN A 129 -9.13 15.18 2.64
N GLU A 130 -10.30 14.60 2.42
CA GLU A 130 -11.33 14.51 3.45
C GLU A 130 -10.88 13.67 4.64
N ALA A 131 -10.30 12.49 4.39
CA ALA A 131 -9.74 11.65 5.45
C ALA A 131 -8.64 12.38 6.26
N LYS A 132 -7.81 13.22 5.60
CA LYS A 132 -6.81 14.07 6.25
C LYS A 132 -7.44 15.12 7.16
N ARG A 133 -8.44 15.87 6.65
CA ARG A 133 -9.13 16.91 7.44
C ARG A 133 -9.76 16.33 8.70
N GLN A 134 -10.30 15.12 8.59
CA GLN A 134 -10.92 14.42 9.71
C GLN A 134 -9.93 13.62 10.56
N SER A 135 -8.63 13.67 10.26
CA SER A 135 -7.57 12.94 10.97
C SER A 135 -7.83 11.43 11.08
N LEU A 136 -8.42 10.82 10.04
CA LEU A 136 -8.80 9.41 10.04
C LEU A 136 -7.60 8.48 9.78
N GLY A 137 -7.60 7.36 10.49
CA GLY A 137 -6.65 6.28 10.25
C GLY A 137 -5.20 6.74 10.24
N VAL A 138 -4.48 6.51 9.15
CA VAL A 138 -3.06 6.88 8.96
C VAL A 138 -2.79 8.38 9.12
N TRP A 139 -3.82 9.23 9.10
CA TRP A 139 -3.74 10.68 9.25
C TRP A 139 -3.92 11.16 10.69
N SER A 140 -4.19 10.25 11.65
CA SER A 140 -4.43 10.63 13.06
C SER A 140 -3.20 11.21 13.75
N LEU A 141 -1.99 11.04 13.19
CA LEU A 141 -0.75 11.64 13.67
C LEU A 141 -0.42 12.99 12.99
N GLY A 142 -1.40 13.59 12.33
CA GLY A 142 -1.27 14.86 11.64
C GLY A 142 -1.35 14.74 10.11
N PRO A 143 -1.32 15.87 9.37
CA PRO A 143 -1.58 15.92 7.94
C PRO A 143 -0.52 15.21 7.09
N SER A 144 0.68 14.98 7.62
CA SER A 144 1.72 14.17 6.97
C SER A 144 1.39 12.67 7.02
N GLY A 145 0.60 12.24 8.00
CA GLY A 145 0.31 10.85 8.27
C GLY A 145 1.53 10.06 8.74
N ILE A 146 1.45 8.75 8.63
CA ILE A 146 2.59 7.85 8.87
C ILE A 146 3.52 7.80 7.65
N THR A 147 4.70 7.21 7.80
CA THR A 147 5.60 6.90 6.67
C THR A 147 4.82 6.16 5.58
N ARG A 148 4.91 6.63 4.34
CA ARG A 148 4.22 6.02 3.22
C ARG A 148 4.67 4.57 3.02
N PRO A 149 3.79 3.64 2.64
CA PRO A 149 4.17 2.23 2.48
C PRO A 149 5.31 2.03 1.48
N TRP A 150 5.32 2.78 0.38
CA TRP A 150 6.41 2.71 -0.61
C TRP A 150 7.76 3.21 -0.07
N ASP A 151 7.79 4.26 0.76
CA ASP A 151 9.00 4.78 1.41
C ASP A 151 9.48 3.81 2.50
N TYR A 152 8.55 3.25 3.27
CA TYR A 152 8.82 2.24 4.28
C TYR A 152 9.49 0.99 3.68
N ARG A 153 9.00 0.52 2.53
CA ARG A 153 9.64 -0.59 1.80
C ARG A 153 11.04 -0.25 1.31
N GLN A 154 11.29 0.99 0.87
CA GLN A 154 12.61 1.46 0.46
C GLN A 154 13.57 1.55 1.66
N GLY A 155 13.14 2.13 2.77
CA GLY A 155 13.91 2.21 4.01
C GLY A 155 14.32 0.83 4.54
N ARG A 156 13.42 -0.15 4.51
CA ARG A 156 13.74 -1.55 4.86
C ARG A 156 14.76 -2.18 3.90
N ARG A 157 14.66 -1.92 2.60
CA ARG A 157 15.66 -2.41 1.62
C ARG A 157 17.01 -1.80 1.86
N SER A 158 17.08 -0.49 2.11
CA SER A 158 18.33 0.20 2.44
C SER A 158 18.96 -0.36 3.70
N SER A 159 18.16 -0.60 4.75
CA SER A 159 18.63 -1.22 5.99
C SER A 159 19.08 -2.67 5.78
N ALA A 160 18.37 -3.45 4.97
CA ALA A 160 18.75 -4.81 4.62
C ALA A 160 20.01 -4.87 3.72
N SER A 161 20.16 -3.89 2.82
CA SER A 161 21.36 -3.78 1.98
C SER A 161 22.56 -3.28 2.78
N SER A 162 22.35 -2.46 3.81
CA SER A 162 23.41 -2.02 4.72
C SER A 162 23.86 -3.09 5.72
N SER A 163 22.99 -4.07 6.03
CA SER A 163 23.40 -5.22 6.85
C SER A 163 24.29 -6.24 6.10
N GLY A 164 24.39 -6.10 4.75
CA GLY A 164 25.31 -6.90 3.91
C GLY A 164 26.66 -6.25 3.66
N SER A 165 26.87 -4.98 4.00
CA SER A 165 28.15 -4.24 3.84
C SER A 165 28.16 -3.00 4.72
N SER A 166 27.95 -3.16 6.02
CA SER A 166 28.30 -2.09 6.94
C SER A 166 29.82 -2.09 7.08
N ARG A 167 30.49 -1.28 6.28
CA ARG A 167 31.83 -0.84 6.56
C ARG A 167 31.82 -0.24 7.96
N LYS A 168 32.20 -1.05 8.98
CA LYS A 168 32.30 -0.54 10.34
C LYS A 168 33.25 0.65 10.31
N TYR A 169 32.77 1.81 10.74
CA TYR A 169 33.66 2.96 10.94
C TYR A 169 34.76 2.55 11.92
N ARG A 170 36.00 2.91 11.63
CA ARG A 170 37.09 2.78 12.60
C ARG A 170 37.47 4.19 13.03
N CYS A 171 37.79 4.38 14.28
CA CYS A 171 38.16 5.69 14.83
C CYS A 171 39.17 6.43 13.95
N LYS A 172 40.19 5.72 13.45
CA LYS A 172 41.20 6.27 12.54
C LYS A 172 40.67 6.79 11.17
N ASP A 173 39.47 6.34 10.77
CA ASP A 173 38.87 6.69 9.46
C ASP A 173 37.81 7.80 9.60
N ILE A 174 37.48 8.22 10.83
CA ILE A 174 36.39 9.18 11.12
C ILE A 174 36.86 10.63 11.06
N GLY A 175 38.14 10.88 11.31
CA GLY A 175 38.78 12.18 11.11
C GLY A 175 38.50 13.24 12.19
N SER A 176 37.48 13.10 13.03
CA SER A 176 37.22 14.01 14.17
C SER A 176 36.40 13.38 15.27
N TRP A 177 36.67 13.76 16.49
CA TRP A 177 35.93 13.32 17.67
C TRP A 177 34.44 13.70 17.61
N SER A 178 34.12 14.95 17.18
CA SER A 178 32.70 15.36 17.05
C SER A 178 31.93 14.51 16.06
N ARG A 179 32.54 14.05 14.98
CA ARG A 179 31.92 13.12 14.04
C ARG A 179 31.72 11.73 14.65
N ALA A 180 32.64 11.28 15.47
CA ALA A 180 32.51 10.01 16.19
C ALA A 180 31.30 10.04 17.14
N GLN A 181 31.10 11.14 17.89
CA GLN A 181 29.93 11.31 18.77
C GLN A 181 28.62 11.32 18.01
N GLN A 182 28.56 11.96 16.83
CA GLN A 182 27.36 11.90 15.97
C GLN A 182 27.05 10.48 15.52
N LEU A 183 28.07 9.69 15.16
CA LEU A 183 27.90 8.29 14.78
C LEU A 183 27.44 7.43 15.96
N LEU A 184 27.96 7.67 17.16
CA LEU A 184 27.49 7.02 18.39
C LEU A 184 26.01 7.30 18.65
N ALA A 185 25.58 8.57 18.53
CA ALA A 185 24.18 8.98 18.66
C ALA A 185 23.28 8.37 17.57
N GLN A 186 23.83 8.02 16.40
CA GLN A 186 23.14 7.29 15.31
C GLN A 186 23.09 5.76 15.54
N GLY A 187 23.60 5.28 16.67
CA GLY A 187 23.52 3.87 17.06
C GLY A 187 24.75 3.02 16.77
N HIS A 188 25.86 3.63 16.32
CA HIS A 188 27.15 2.92 16.12
C HIS A 188 27.90 2.70 17.45
N ARG A 189 27.25 2.02 18.41
CA ARG A 189 27.75 1.80 19.79
C ARG A 189 29.11 1.10 19.86
N TYR A 190 29.52 0.39 18.81
CA TYR A 190 30.83 -0.28 18.74
C TYR A 190 32.03 0.71 18.63
N LEU A 191 31.76 2.01 18.45
CA LEU A 191 32.76 3.08 18.47
C LEU A 191 33.11 3.54 19.90
N ASP A 192 32.28 3.21 20.85
CA ASP A 192 32.44 3.38 22.30
C ASP A 192 32.92 2.05 22.86
N GLY A 193 34.22 1.92 23.06
CA GLY A 193 34.86 0.65 23.34
C GLY A 193 34.72 0.17 24.81
N ASP A 194 34.59 1.11 25.75
CA ASP A 194 34.50 0.88 27.19
C ASP A 194 33.07 1.13 27.75
N GLY A 195 32.17 1.72 26.90
CA GLY A 195 30.78 1.91 27.27
C GLY A 195 30.51 3.12 28.14
N ASP A 196 31.42 4.09 28.16
CA ASP A 196 31.31 5.30 28.99
C ASP A 196 30.46 6.40 28.35
N GLY A 197 30.00 6.19 27.10
CA GLY A 197 29.19 7.13 26.33
C GLY A 197 29.97 8.05 25.41
N GLU A 198 31.29 7.88 25.30
CA GLU A 198 32.17 8.62 24.39
C GLU A 198 32.73 7.69 23.30
N ALA A 199 32.58 8.12 22.05
CA ALA A 199 33.12 7.33 20.92
C ALA A 199 34.51 7.80 20.53
N CYS A 200 35.41 6.84 20.26
CA CYS A 200 36.72 7.13 19.67
C CYS A 200 37.55 8.20 20.45
N GLU A 201 37.74 8.04 21.73
CA GLU A 201 38.49 8.94 22.61
C GLU A 201 39.89 9.30 22.07
N SER A 202 40.52 8.40 21.32
CA SER A 202 41.79 8.66 20.65
C SER A 202 41.79 9.81 19.62
N LEU A 203 40.60 10.36 19.32
CA LEU A 203 40.41 11.51 18.41
C LEU A 203 40.17 12.83 19.18
N ARG A 204 40.22 12.80 20.49
CA ARG A 204 40.00 13.97 21.39
C ARG A 204 41.18 14.92 21.45
#